data_16134f4e777a3562d45dddb60b1430b6
#
_entry.id   16134f4e777a3562d45dddb60b1430b6
#
_cell.length_a   1.000
_cell.length_b   1.000
_cell.length_c   1.000
_cell.angle_alpha   90.00
_cell.angle_beta   90.00
_cell.angle_gamma   90.00
#
_symmetry.space_group_name_H-M   'P 1'
#
loop_
_entity.id
_entity.type
_entity.pdbx_description
1 polymer ?
#
loop_
_entity_poly.entity_id
_entity_poly.type
_entity_poly.pdbx_seq_one_letter_code
_entity_poly.pdbx_strand_id
1 'polypeptide(L)'
;MFSKALSKYNLLRRKVFKDSSYNLSSFELFELILNKSPTYKKNIINFLIHLLFFLLSILIIIKCKLLGVKKANYLIINNNSLEDIRSKSINSELNLKNYLNIVRSQNTKIFFKSIFYLENVISHQSILYFSSLFVKEKKKILKEKFNFIHECNKNKNKIYLFIFNFLGIKKFITIDDYREIQNFIKICKKLNIFSICYMHARFSKYRVSLKYGNFDKYIVWSDYFKRKLLEINPIYKDKILVSNFRKFKLIRNNFKANQVRILYFLDTMMDASRVISYLEQIKTNKKIKIFFRLKSNQIDDKYFINYLNKNNFTFTNKENLEKTVKKHKPNIFMATNSNALIESYLYDCLPVLLKTKNDYSFDLIKENLVFYYSKNKNFSKFLFQIINKKNIKYKIFKKIWLSKSNQNLKKIFKKYDF
;
A
#
# COMPACT_ATOMS: atom_id res chain seq x y z
N MET A 1 -23.96 0.15 4.72
CA MET A 1 -23.16 1.21 5.39
C MET A 1 -21.87 1.54 4.62
N PHE A 2 -21.08 0.57 4.20
CA PHE A 2 -19.79 0.75 3.52
C PHE A 2 -19.87 1.50 2.17
N SER A 3 -20.89 1.24 1.34
CA SER A 3 -21.08 1.91 0.05
C SER A 3 -21.33 3.43 0.14
N LYS A 4 -22.00 3.87 1.20
CA LYS A 4 -22.25 5.30 1.49
C LYS A 4 -20.95 6.01 1.92
N ALA A 5 -20.16 5.36 2.79
CA ALA A 5 -18.87 5.90 3.25
C ALA A 5 -17.87 6.02 2.09
N LEU A 6 -17.86 5.05 1.19
CA LEU A 6 -16.98 5.04 0.04
C LEU A 6 -17.36 6.09 -1.01
N SER A 7 -18.65 6.31 -1.25
CA SER A 7 -19.13 7.40 -2.13
C SER A 7 -18.71 8.77 -1.57
N LYS A 8 -18.89 8.99 -0.26
CA LYS A 8 -18.40 10.21 0.42
C LYS A 8 -16.88 10.35 0.32
N TYR A 9 -16.13 9.26 0.50
CA TYR A 9 -14.67 9.29 0.34
C TYR A 9 -14.26 9.71 -1.06
N ASN A 10 -14.89 9.17 -2.10
CA ASN A 10 -14.57 9.53 -3.48
C ASN A 10 -14.86 10.98 -3.79
N LEU A 11 -16.01 11.48 -3.32
CA LEU A 11 -16.39 12.88 -3.50
C LEU A 11 -15.41 13.81 -2.80
N LEU A 12 -15.12 13.56 -1.53
CA LEU A 12 -14.21 14.36 -0.72
C LEU A 12 -12.76 14.28 -1.25
N ARG A 13 -12.30 13.10 -1.68
CA ARG A 13 -10.99 12.93 -2.29
C ARG A 13 -10.83 13.77 -3.56
N ARG A 14 -11.86 13.81 -4.41
CA ARG A 14 -11.85 14.66 -5.62
C ARG A 14 -11.80 16.14 -5.26
N LYS A 15 -12.57 16.55 -4.22
CA LYS A 15 -12.57 17.93 -3.72
C LYS A 15 -11.20 18.31 -3.15
N VAL A 16 -10.64 17.50 -2.26
CA VAL A 16 -9.31 17.72 -1.66
C VAL A 16 -8.21 17.70 -2.72
N PHE A 17 -8.33 16.86 -3.75
CA PHE A 17 -7.37 16.85 -4.86
C PHE A 17 -7.40 18.14 -5.68
N LYS A 18 -8.55 18.79 -5.81
CA LYS A 18 -8.71 20.05 -6.54
C LYS A 18 -8.27 21.27 -5.70
N ASP A 19 -8.51 21.23 -4.41
CA ASP A 19 -8.31 22.34 -3.49
C ASP A 19 -7.15 22.04 -2.53
N SER A 20 -6.07 22.82 -2.66
CA SER A 20 -4.85 22.71 -1.85
C SER A 20 -5.00 23.18 -0.42
N SER A 21 -6.08 23.91 -0.07
CA SER A 21 -6.34 24.37 1.29
C SER A 21 -6.58 23.22 2.28
N TYR A 22 -7.01 22.04 1.78
CA TYR A 22 -7.16 20.84 2.57
C TYR A 22 -5.83 20.08 2.68
N ASN A 23 -5.08 20.36 3.72
CA ASN A 23 -3.77 19.75 4.01
C ASN A 23 -3.90 18.33 4.61
N LEU A 24 -4.82 17.53 4.08
CA LEU A 24 -5.11 16.17 4.53
C LEU A 24 -4.42 15.12 3.68
N SER A 25 -3.84 14.13 4.33
CA SER A 25 -3.46 12.90 3.65
C SER A 25 -4.72 12.13 3.21
N SER A 26 -4.60 11.34 2.16
CA SER A 26 -5.70 10.47 1.70
C SER A 26 -6.17 9.47 2.77
N PHE A 27 -5.32 9.16 3.74
CA PHE A 27 -5.63 8.28 4.86
C PHE A 27 -6.41 8.99 5.95
N GLU A 28 -6.01 10.19 6.35
CA GLU A 28 -6.75 11.01 7.32
C GLU A 28 -8.16 11.28 6.83
N LEU A 29 -8.31 11.56 5.54
CA LEU A 29 -9.61 11.71 4.90
C LEU A 29 -10.44 10.43 4.99
N PHE A 30 -9.82 9.26 4.79
CA PHE A 30 -10.49 7.97 4.87
C PHE A 30 -10.91 7.61 6.31
N GLU A 31 -10.06 7.87 7.29
CA GLU A 31 -10.37 7.67 8.72
C GLU A 31 -11.50 8.59 9.19
N LEU A 32 -11.49 9.85 8.75
CA LEU A 32 -12.56 10.80 9.01
C LEU A 32 -13.92 10.31 8.50
N ILE A 33 -13.94 9.76 7.30
CA ILE A 33 -15.20 9.32 6.64
C ILE A 33 -15.74 8.05 7.27
N LEU A 34 -14.87 7.13 7.65
CA LEU A 34 -15.25 5.87 8.29
C LEU A 34 -15.65 6.04 9.76
N ASN A 35 -15.63 7.27 10.30
CA ASN A 35 -15.76 7.52 11.73
C ASN A 35 -14.79 6.70 12.61
N LYS A 36 -13.77 6.15 12.02
CA LYS A 36 -12.63 5.56 12.71
C LYS A 36 -11.70 6.73 13.08
N SER A 37 -12.21 7.67 13.90
CA SER A 37 -11.26 8.46 14.68
C SER A 37 -10.36 7.43 15.34
N PRO A 38 -9.07 7.70 15.52
CA PRO A 38 -8.22 6.91 16.38
C PRO A 38 -8.74 7.07 17.83
N THR A 39 -9.93 6.53 18.09
CA THR A 39 -10.42 6.31 19.43
C THR A 39 -9.57 5.19 19.96
N TYR A 40 -8.39 5.57 20.39
CA TYR A 40 -7.66 4.75 21.32
C TYR A 40 -8.61 4.58 22.50
N LYS A 41 -9.24 3.41 22.59
CA LYS A 41 -10.03 3.07 23.76
C LYS A 41 -9.14 3.37 24.95
N LYS A 42 -9.50 4.36 25.76
CA LYS A 42 -8.81 4.76 26.99
C LYS A 42 -9.03 3.65 28.00
N ASN A 43 -8.43 2.49 27.76
CA ASN A 43 -8.43 1.34 28.62
C ASN A 43 -7.02 1.27 29.21
N ILE A 44 -6.92 0.99 30.49
CA ILE A 44 -5.65 0.91 31.22
C ILE A 44 -4.68 -0.08 30.57
N ILE A 45 -5.18 -1.18 30.05
CA ILE A 45 -4.37 -2.19 29.33
C ILE A 45 -3.74 -1.60 28.07
N ASN A 46 -4.51 -0.85 27.28
CA ASN A 46 -3.98 -0.20 26.08
C ASN A 46 -2.96 0.89 26.45
N PHE A 47 -3.21 1.62 27.54
CA PHE A 47 -2.25 2.60 28.05
C PHE A 47 -0.92 1.93 28.41
N LEU A 48 -0.96 0.85 29.19
CA LEU A 48 0.23 0.11 29.60
C LEU A 48 1.00 -0.47 28.40
N ILE A 49 0.28 -1.04 27.44
CA ILE A 49 0.89 -1.57 26.21
C ILE A 49 1.61 -0.43 25.45
N HIS A 50 0.95 0.71 25.25
CA HIS A 50 1.57 1.82 24.54
C HIS A 50 2.71 2.44 25.34
N LEU A 51 2.61 2.50 26.67
CA LEU A 51 3.68 2.96 27.54
C LEU A 51 4.91 2.07 27.41
N LEU A 52 4.75 0.76 27.48
CA LEU A 52 5.84 -0.19 27.27
C LEU A 52 6.56 0.06 25.93
N PHE A 53 5.83 0.11 24.82
CA PHE A 53 6.46 0.33 23.51
C PHE A 53 7.05 1.72 23.32
N PHE A 54 6.52 2.71 24.03
CA PHE A 54 7.08 4.05 24.04
C PHE A 54 8.41 4.08 24.78
N LEU A 55 8.48 3.49 25.98
CA LEU A 55 9.71 3.37 26.77
C LEU A 55 10.78 2.55 26.02
N LEU A 56 10.41 1.41 25.41
CA LEU A 56 11.31 0.65 24.58
C LEU A 56 11.83 1.46 23.39
N SER A 57 10.99 2.30 22.79
CA SER A 57 11.41 3.21 21.72
C SER A 57 12.41 4.26 22.20
N ILE A 58 12.23 4.80 23.40
CA ILE A 58 13.18 5.74 24.04
C ILE A 58 14.53 5.05 24.28
N LEU A 59 14.52 3.84 24.84
CA LEU A 59 15.77 3.08 25.07
C LEU A 59 16.53 2.84 23.75
N ILE A 60 15.82 2.51 22.68
CA ILE A 60 16.44 2.33 21.35
C ILE A 60 17.01 3.65 20.83
N ILE A 61 16.31 4.78 21.02
CA ILE A 61 16.82 6.10 20.62
C ILE A 61 18.11 6.45 21.39
N ILE A 62 18.12 6.23 22.70
CA ILE A 62 19.29 6.46 23.54
C ILE A 62 20.44 5.55 23.11
N LYS A 63 20.17 4.26 22.90
CA LYS A 63 21.16 3.30 22.37
C LYS A 63 21.75 3.81 21.03
N CYS A 64 20.92 4.20 20.08
CA CYS A 64 21.37 4.73 18.79
C CYS A 64 22.26 5.97 18.94
N LYS A 65 21.99 6.80 19.94
CA LYS A 65 22.80 8.01 20.21
C LYS A 65 24.15 7.66 20.85
N LEU A 66 24.15 6.80 21.88
CA LEU A 66 25.33 6.47 22.67
C LEU A 66 26.34 5.61 21.91
N LEU A 67 25.86 4.61 21.17
CA LEU A 67 26.75 3.70 20.45
C LEU A 67 27.32 4.31 19.18
N GLY A 68 27.12 5.63 19.00
CA GLY A 68 27.66 6.31 17.83
C GLY A 68 27.25 5.56 16.55
N VAL A 69 25.98 5.10 16.50
CA VAL A 69 25.44 4.56 15.26
C VAL A 69 25.45 5.73 14.27
N LYS A 70 26.68 6.15 13.95
CA LYS A 70 27.02 7.21 12.98
C LYS A 70 26.30 7.00 11.64
N LYS A 71 25.65 5.85 11.53
CA LYS A 71 24.92 5.38 10.37
C LYS A 71 23.41 5.20 10.62
N ALA A 72 22.87 5.56 11.78
CA ALA A 72 21.42 5.80 11.92
C ALA A 72 21.00 7.06 11.13
N ASN A 73 21.73 7.33 10.05
CA ASN A 73 21.43 8.40 9.11
C ASN A 73 20.18 8.14 8.30
N TYR A 74 19.53 6.99 8.50
CA TYR A 74 18.46 6.53 7.64
C TYR A 74 17.24 6.15 8.45
N LEU A 75 16.12 6.67 8.02
CA LEU A 75 14.82 6.37 8.56
C LEU A 75 14.00 5.64 7.51
N ILE A 76 13.55 4.44 7.85
CA ILE A 76 12.63 3.69 6.99
C ILE A 76 11.31 3.57 7.70
N ILE A 77 10.24 4.06 7.05
CA ILE A 77 8.88 3.81 7.53
C ILE A 77 8.39 2.51 6.93
N ASN A 78 8.17 1.57 7.80
CA ASN A 78 7.66 0.27 7.45
C ASN A 78 6.22 0.11 7.93
N ASN A 79 5.32 -0.28 7.03
CA ASN A 79 3.90 -0.21 7.32
C ASN A 79 3.38 -1.28 8.29
N ASN A 80 3.91 -2.50 8.30
CA ASN A 80 3.27 -3.57 9.07
C ASN A 80 4.21 -4.53 9.79
N SER A 81 5.39 -4.75 9.31
CA SER A 81 6.41 -5.59 9.93
C SER A 81 7.69 -5.52 9.12
N LEU A 82 8.80 -5.85 9.75
CA LEU A 82 10.11 -6.03 9.08
C LEU A 82 10.06 -7.17 8.03
N GLU A 83 9.00 -7.96 8.03
CA GLU A 83 8.77 -9.07 7.12
C GLU A 83 7.99 -8.71 5.84
N ASP A 84 7.57 -7.46 5.67
CA ASP A 84 6.93 -7.03 4.42
C ASP A 84 7.90 -7.24 3.26
N ILE A 85 7.45 -7.99 2.24
CA ILE A 85 8.25 -8.32 1.04
C ILE A 85 8.82 -7.07 0.37
N ARG A 86 8.14 -5.93 0.48
CA ARG A 86 8.55 -4.64 -0.09
C ARG A 86 9.71 -4.05 0.70
N SER A 87 9.65 -4.17 2.01
CA SER A 87 10.75 -3.80 2.89
C SER A 87 11.95 -4.71 2.67
N LYS A 88 11.73 -6.02 2.56
CA LYS A 88 12.81 -6.99 2.30
C LYS A 88 13.60 -6.68 1.04
N SER A 89 12.96 -6.20 -0.02
CA SER A 89 13.67 -5.87 -1.27
C SER A 89 14.55 -4.63 -1.16
N ILE A 90 14.13 -3.63 -0.37
CA ILE A 90 14.99 -2.48 -0.06
C ILE A 90 16.04 -2.88 0.97
N ASN A 91 15.63 -3.65 1.96
CA ASN A 91 16.50 -4.12 3.03
C ASN A 91 17.63 -5.02 2.54
N SER A 92 17.39 -5.83 1.50
CA SER A 92 18.43 -6.65 0.89
C SER A 92 19.48 -5.86 0.11
N GLU A 93 19.12 -4.68 -0.39
CA GLU A 93 20.01 -3.80 -1.14
C GLU A 93 20.72 -2.77 -0.24
N LEU A 94 20.11 -2.48 0.90
CA LEU A 94 20.65 -1.62 1.95
C LEU A 94 21.00 -2.49 3.15
N ASN A 95 22.23 -2.54 3.59
CA ASN A 95 22.60 -3.30 4.77
C ASN A 95 21.98 -2.71 6.06
N LEU A 96 20.78 -3.16 6.42
CA LEU A 96 19.87 -2.51 7.38
C LEU A 96 20.26 -2.55 8.84
N LYS A 97 21.36 -3.20 9.21
CA LYS A 97 21.80 -3.21 10.62
C LYS A 97 22.04 -1.81 11.21
N ASN A 98 22.08 -0.80 10.34
CA ASN A 98 22.45 0.56 10.67
C ASN A 98 21.32 1.60 10.54
N TYR A 99 20.06 1.17 10.40
CA TYR A 99 18.95 2.09 10.15
C TYR A 99 17.99 2.16 11.32
N LEU A 100 17.43 3.34 11.54
CA LEU A 100 16.28 3.49 12.44
C LEU A 100 15.00 3.17 11.65
N ASN A 101 14.27 2.17 12.12
CA ASN A 101 12.99 1.78 11.54
C ASN A 101 11.83 2.34 12.35
N ILE A 102 10.91 3.03 11.68
CA ILE A 102 9.61 3.39 12.26
C ILE A 102 8.60 2.34 11.85
N VAL A 103 8.10 1.58 12.80
CA VAL A 103 7.13 0.51 12.55
C VAL A 103 5.82 0.74 13.28
N ARG A 104 4.75 0.23 12.69
CA ARG A 104 3.42 0.21 13.32
C ARG A 104 3.19 -1.02 14.18
N SER A 105 4.05 -2.02 14.07
CA SER A 105 3.94 -3.26 14.85
C SER A 105 4.14 -2.99 16.33
N GLN A 106 3.37 -3.69 17.15
CA GLN A 106 3.52 -3.79 18.60
C GLN A 106 3.96 -5.21 18.99
N ASN A 107 4.93 -5.77 18.27
CA ASN A 107 5.48 -7.07 18.55
C ASN A 107 6.70 -6.95 19.45
N THR A 108 6.57 -7.39 20.70
CA THR A 108 7.64 -7.32 21.71
C THR A 108 8.94 -7.97 21.24
N LYS A 109 8.89 -9.11 20.53
CA LYS A 109 10.10 -9.79 20.01
C LYS A 109 10.93 -8.88 19.11
N ILE A 110 10.28 -8.05 18.28
CA ILE A 110 10.98 -7.11 17.38
C ILE A 110 11.71 -6.04 18.19
N PHE A 111 11.05 -5.48 19.20
CA PHE A 111 11.63 -4.44 20.06
C PHE A 111 12.77 -4.97 20.93
N PHE A 112 12.63 -6.15 21.54
CA PHE A 112 13.69 -6.77 22.29
C PHE A 112 14.92 -7.11 21.42
N LYS A 113 14.71 -7.65 20.22
CA LYS A 113 15.80 -7.84 19.25
C LYS A 113 16.50 -6.53 18.91
N SER A 114 15.76 -5.41 18.82
CA SER A 114 16.34 -4.09 18.55
C SER A 114 17.22 -3.60 19.70
N ILE A 115 16.84 -3.86 20.95
CA ILE A 115 17.66 -3.53 22.11
C ILE A 115 18.99 -4.29 22.06
N PHE A 116 18.98 -5.56 21.67
CA PHE A 116 20.14 -6.43 21.54
C PHE A 116 20.84 -6.36 20.16
N TYR A 117 20.84 -5.23 19.49
CA TYR A 117 21.61 -4.92 18.28
C TYR A 117 21.15 -5.53 16.96
N LEU A 118 20.00 -6.17 16.88
CA LEU A 118 19.60 -6.79 15.63
C LEU A 118 18.95 -5.82 14.63
N GLU A 119 18.13 -4.90 15.11
CA GLU A 119 17.47 -3.86 14.29
C GLU A 119 17.00 -2.71 15.18
N ASN A 120 17.20 -1.45 14.76
CA ASN A 120 16.75 -0.30 15.53
C ASN A 120 15.32 0.04 15.12
N VAL A 121 14.35 -0.19 16.02
CA VAL A 121 12.91 -0.05 15.74
C VAL A 121 12.24 0.84 16.77
N ILE A 122 11.46 1.84 16.30
CA ILE A 122 10.59 2.65 17.17
C ILE A 122 9.12 2.48 16.80
N SER A 123 8.23 2.53 17.80
CA SER A 123 6.81 2.34 17.62
C SER A 123 6.10 3.62 17.19
N HIS A 124 5.64 3.65 15.94
CA HIS A 124 4.82 4.75 15.45
C HIS A 124 3.46 4.86 16.16
N GLN A 125 2.83 3.72 16.45
CA GLN A 125 1.53 3.73 17.13
C GLN A 125 1.60 4.28 18.55
N SER A 126 2.67 3.96 19.29
CA SER A 126 2.83 4.47 20.65
C SER A 126 3.10 5.98 20.65
N ILE A 127 3.92 6.48 19.73
CA ILE A 127 4.12 7.92 19.55
C ILE A 127 2.80 8.62 19.19
N LEU A 128 2.00 8.04 18.31
CA LEU A 128 0.70 8.58 17.93
C LEU A 128 -0.28 8.56 19.12
N TYR A 129 -0.30 7.48 19.90
CA TYR A 129 -1.12 7.35 21.11
C TYR A 129 -0.80 8.46 22.11
N PHE A 130 0.47 8.62 22.49
CA PHE A 130 0.87 9.68 23.42
C PHE A 130 0.63 11.08 22.87
N SER A 131 0.81 11.29 21.55
CA SER A 131 0.46 12.56 20.91
C SER A 131 -1.02 12.90 21.03
N SER A 132 -1.89 11.89 21.13
CA SER A 132 -3.34 12.07 21.23
C SER A 132 -3.83 12.32 22.67
N LEU A 133 -3.07 11.88 23.70
CA LEU A 133 -3.49 12.04 25.11
C LEU A 133 -3.60 13.52 25.53
N PHE A 134 -2.80 14.39 24.93
CA PHE A 134 -2.76 15.82 25.23
C PHE A 134 -3.76 16.65 24.41
N VAL A 135 -4.60 15.99 23.60
CA VAL A 135 -5.59 16.68 22.78
C VAL A 135 -6.99 16.38 23.30
N LYS A 136 -7.74 17.44 23.66
CA LYS A 136 -9.14 17.29 24.08
C LYS A 136 -9.99 16.83 22.90
N GLU A 137 -10.62 15.68 23.04
CA GLU A 137 -11.48 15.11 22.02
C GLU A 137 -12.88 15.73 22.09
N LYS A 138 -13.25 16.52 21.07
CA LYS A 138 -14.61 16.97 20.83
C LYS A 138 -15.20 16.15 19.70
N LYS A 139 -16.25 15.35 19.97
CA LYS A 139 -16.65 14.22 19.10
C LYS A 139 -17.80 14.48 18.15
N LYS A 140 -18.52 15.60 18.24
CA LYS A 140 -19.86 15.71 17.63
C LYS A 140 -19.86 16.14 16.15
N ILE A 141 -18.98 17.01 15.73
CA ILE A 141 -19.01 17.62 14.39
C ILE A 141 -17.78 17.21 13.57
N LEU A 142 -17.92 17.03 12.24
CA LEU A 142 -16.83 16.65 11.35
C LEU A 142 -15.63 17.61 11.43
N LYS A 143 -15.87 18.91 11.59
CA LYS A 143 -14.85 19.95 11.77
C LYS A 143 -14.04 19.75 13.05
N GLU A 144 -14.68 19.34 14.13
CA GLU A 144 -14.00 19.07 15.41
C GLU A 144 -13.13 17.83 15.36
N LYS A 145 -13.58 16.78 14.66
CA LYS A 145 -12.76 15.59 14.39
C LYS A 145 -11.53 15.93 13.55
N PHE A 146 -11.69 16.82 12.61
CA PHE A 146 -10.61 17.32 11.78
C PHE A 146 -9.57 18.07 12.63
N ASN A 147 -10.01 18.99 13.47
CA ASN A 147 -9.14 19.74 14.38
C ASN A 147 -8.41 18.81 15.35
N PHE A 148 -9.10 17.80 15.88
CA PHE A 148 -8.47 16.79 16.74
C PHE A 148 -7.34 16.03 16.03
N ILE A 149 -7.58 15.54 14.82
CA ILE A 149 -6.56 14.85 14.02
C ILE A 149 -5.39 15.80 13.70
N HIS A 150 -5.69 17.05 13.38
CA HIS A 150 -4.66 18.06 13.10
C HIS A 150 -3.77 18.31 14.31
N GLU A 151 -4.33 18.50 15.50
CA GLU A 151 -3.57 18.71 16.74
C GLU A 151 -2.77 17.47 17.15
N CYS A 152 -3.34 16.26 17.03
CA CYS A 152 -2.58 15.02 17.24
C CYS A 152 -1.38 14.92 16.30
N ASN A 153 -1.55 15.25 15.03
CA ASN A 153 -0.47 15.27 14.06
C ASN A 153 0.58 16.33 14.36
N LYS A 154 0.18 17.49 14.83
CA LYS A 154 1.09 18.57 15.24
C LYS A 154 1.98 18.12 16.40
N ASN A 155 1.40 17.51 17.44
CA ASN A 155 2.16 17.00 18.59
C ASN A 155 3.10 15.85 18.18
N LYS A 156 2.61 14.90 17.41
CA LYS A 156 3.42 13.83 16.83
C LYS A 156 4.61 14.35 16.02
N ASN A 157 4.38 15.37 15.20
CA ASN A 157 5.43 15.98 14.39
C ASN A 157 6.50 16.67 15.25
N LYS A 158 6.15 17.26 16.39
CA LYS A 158 7.13 17.81 17.34
C LYS A 158 8.02 16.70 17.91
N ILE A 159 7.43 15.56 18.29
CA ILE A 159 8.19 14.41 18.81
C ILE A 159 9.17 13.90 17.75
N TYR A 160 8.71 13.67 16.49
CA TYR A 160 9.60 13.21 15.43
C TYR A 160 10.65 14.25 15.03
N LEU A 161 10.31 15.54 15.04
CA LEU A 161 11.28 16.60 14.82
C LEU A 161 12.41 16.54 15.86
N PHE A 162 12.06 16.37 17.13
CA PHE A 162 13.03 16.17 18.20
C PHE A 162 13.88 14.93 17.98
N ILE A 163 13.27 13.75 17.71
CA ILE A 163 13.99 12.49 17.50
C ILE A 163 14.97 12.61 16.34
N PHE A 164 14.53 13.16 15.21
CA PHE A 164 15.37 13.25 14.00
C PHE A 164 16.55 14.21 14.21
N ASN A 165 16.31 15.34 14.87
CA ASN A 165 17.36 16.29 15.22
C ASN A 165 18.33 15.68 16.23
N PHE A 166 17.82 15.08 17.30
CA PHE A 166 18.64 14.45 18.36
C PHE A 166 19.57 13.36 17.82
N LEU A 167 19.08 12.52 16.91
CA LEU A 167 19.85 11.46 16.27
C LEU A 167 20.70 11.93 15.08
N GLY A 168 20.54 13.18 14.63
CA GLY A 168 21.25 13.71 13.47
C GLY A 168 20.89 12.99 12.17
N ILE A 169 19.61 12.62 11.98
CA ILE A 169 19.14 11.93 10.78
C ILE A 169 19.43 12.76 9.54
N LYS A 170 20.09 12.18 8.54
CA LYS A 170 20.44 12.85 7.26
C LYS A 170 19.61 12.39 6.08
N LYS A 171 19.09 11.17 6.12
CA LYS A 171 18.41 10.54 4.99
C LYS A 171 17.15 9.82 5.44
N PHE A 172 16.11 9.92 4.61
CA PHE A 172 14.81 9.35 4.87
C PHE A 172 14.35 8.52 3.67
N ILE A 173 14.00 7.27 3.90
CA ILE A 173 13.42 6.39 2.90
C ILE A 173 12.04 5.94 3.33
N THR A 174 11.09 5.99 2.41
CA THR A 174 9.78 5.38 2.60
C THR A 174 9.41 4.51 1.41
N ILE A 175 8.73 3.39 1.71
CA ILE A 175 8.19 2.47 0.69
C ILE A 175 6.77 2.86 0.33
N ASP A 176 6.21 3.83 1.02
CA ASP A 176 4.83 4.23 0.86
C ASP A 176 4.75 5.75 0.80
N ASP A 177 4.04 6.25 -0.18
CA ASP A 177 3.62 7.64 -0.28
C ASP A 177 2.27 7.87 0.42
N TYR A 178 1.80 6.88 1.18
CA TYR A 178 0.48 6.80 1.79
C TYR A 178 0.48 7.35 3.22
N ARG A 179 -0.68 7.78 3.69
CA ARG A 179 -0.94 8.15 5.09
C ARG A 179 -0.20 9.44 5.50
N GLU A 180 0.49 9.41 6.60
CA GLU A 180 1.13 10.54 7.28
C GLU A 180 2.48 10.95 6.68
N ILE A 181 2.87 10.34 5.57
CA ILE A 181 4.18 10.58 4.95
C ILE A 181 4.40 12.06 4.61
N GLN A 182 3.35 12.78 4.24
CA GLN A 182 3.45 14.23 3.98
C GLN A 182 3.96 15.01 5.20
N ASN A 183 3.58 14.58 6.41
CA ASN A 183 4.06 15.21 7.64
C ASN A 183 5.56 14.94 7.84
N PHE A 184 6.01 13.71 7.54
CA PHE A 184 7.43 13.38 7.57
C PHE A 184 8.23 14.15 6.52
N ILE A 185 7.70 14.35 5.33
CA ILE A 185 8.36 15.19 4.30
C ILE A 185 8.55 16.62 4.81
N LYS A 186 7.54 17.19 5.50
CA LYS A 186 7.66 18.52 6.11
C LYS A 186 8.79 18.57 7.15
N ILE A 187 8.90 17.53 7.99
CA ILE A 187 9.99 17.41 8.97
C ILE A 187 11.34 17.29 8.24
N CYS A 188 11.43 16.45 7.23
CA CYS A 188 12.64 16.28 6.43
C CYS A 188 13.09 17.60 5.80
N LYS A 189 12.17 18.37 5.22
CA LYS A 189 12.47 19.69 4.65
C LYS A 189 12.96 20.68 5.71
N LYS A 190 12.32 20.69 6.90
CA LYS A 190 12.71 21.59 8.00
C LYS A 190 14.12 21.27 8.54
N LEU A 191 14.54 20.02 8.50
CA LEU A 191 15.85 19.55 8.99
C LEU A 191 16.87 19.30 7.88
N ASN A 192 16.59 19.67 6.64
CA ASN A 192 17.43 19.41 5.46
C ASN A 192 17.78 17.92 5.30
N ILE A 193 16.83 17.02 5.61
CA ILE A 193 16.99 15.58 5.46
C ILE A 193 16.63 15.19 4.03
N PHE A 194 17.55 14.52 3.33
CA PHE A 194 17.32 14.03 1.97
C PHE A 194 16.31 12.88 1.96
N SER A 195 15.26 12.98 1.15
CA SER A 195 14.11 12.09 1.19
C SER A 195 13.90 11.31 -0.11
N ILE A 196 13.75 9.99 0.00
CA ILE A 196 13.41 9.10 -1.11
C ILE A 196 12.10 8.38 -0.83
N CYS A 197 11.21 8.38 -1.81
CA CYS A 197 10.03 7.52 -1.84
C CYS A 197 10.20 6.38 -2.84
N TYR A 198 9.96 5.16 -2.39
CA TYR A 198 9.89 4.00 -3.27
C TYR A 198 8.42 3.64 -3.54
N MET A 199 8.07 3.52 -4.80
CA MET A 199 6.72 3.17 -5.23
C MET A 199 6.29 1.80 -4.70
N HIS A 200 5.14 1.72 -4.02
CA HIS A 200 4.62 0.44 -3.53
C HIS A 200 3.39 -0.08 -4.27
N ALA A 201 2.68 0.80 -4.97
CA ALA A 201 1.42 0.49 -5.65
C ALA A 201 1.24 1.35 -6.90
N ARG A 202 0.37 0.93 -7.82
CA ARG A 202 0.01 1.76 -8.97
C ARG A 202 -0.53 3.12 -8.55
N PHE A 203 -0.27 4.12 -9.35
CA PHE A 203 -0.79 5.46 -9.15
C PHE A 203 -2.25 5.55 -9.63
N SER A 204 -3.10 6.17 -8.84
CA SER A 204 -4.45 6.53 -9.25
C SER A 204 -4.55 8.04 -9.46
N LYS A 205 -5.37 8.47 -10.42
CA LYS A 205 -5.52 9.88 -10.81
C LYS A 205 -5.78 10.84 -9.64
N TYR A 206 -6.50 10.42 -8.61
CA TYR A 206 -6.89 11.26 -7.47
C TYR A 206 -6.11 10.91 -6.20
N ARG A 207 -4.82 10.61 -6.31
CA ARG A 207 -4.01 10.29 -5.14
C ARG A 207 -3.41 11.57 -4.55
N VAL A 208 -4.04 12.06 -3.50
CA VAL A 208 -3.70 13.35 -2.84
C VAL A 208 -2.25 13.38 -2.36
N SER A 209 -1.76 12.27 -1.79
CA SER A 209 -0.37 12.17 -1.33
C SER A 209 0.67 12.34 -2.45
N LEU A 210 0.36 11.91 -3.66
CA LEU A 210 1.23 12.12 -4.81
C LEU A 210 1.19 13.55 -5.31
N LYS A 211 -0.01 14.16 -5.36
CA LYS A 211 -0.17 15.53 -5.85
C LYS A 211 0.58 16.54 -5.01
N TYR A 212 0.56 16.38 -3.69
CA TYR A 212 1.18 17.31 -2.74
C TYR A 212 2.49 16.78 -2.15
N GLY A 213 2.92 15.60 -2.57
CA GLY A 213 4.22 15.05 -2.20
C GLY A 213 5.37 15.88 -2.79
N ASN A 214 6.46 16.01 -2.07
CA ASN A 214 7.66 16.69 -2.54
C ASN A 214 8.91 16.01 -1.97
N PHE A 215 9.11 14.77 -2.37
CA PHE A 215 10.35 14.04 -2.10
C PHE A 215 11.50 14.59 -2.95
N ASP A 216 12.72 14.44 -2.49
CA ASP A 216 13.91 14.82 -3.26
C ASP A 216 14.12 13.84 -4.42
N LYS A 217 13.84 12.54 -4.20
CA LYS A 217 13.77 11.53 -5.27
C LYS A 217 12.57 10.60 -5.09
N TYR A 218 12.07 10.12 -6.22
CA TYR A 218 10.97 9.15 -6.27
C TYR A 218 11.37 7.98 -7.17
N ILE A 219 11.44 6.77 -6.62
CA ILE A 219 11.79 5.57 -7.38
C ILE A 219 10.50 4.89 -7.83
N VAL A 220 10.36 4.69 -9.12
CA VAL A 220 9.22 4.04 -9.76
C VAL A 220 9.64 2.77 -10.50
N TRP A 221 8.69 1.87 -10.74
CA TRP A 221 8.99 0.55 -11.29
C TRP A 221 9.31 0.55 -12.79
N SER A 222 8.84 1.54 -13.55
CA SER A 222 9.08 1.64 -15.00
C SER A 222 8.80 3.04 -15.55
N ASP A 223 9.15 3.24 -16.82
CA ASP A 223 8.85 4.49 -17.54
C ASP A 223 7.34 4.73 -17.67
N TYR A 224 6.52 3.69 -17.66
CA TYR A 224 5.06 3.83 -17.59
C TYR A 224 4.64 4.55 -16.30
N PHE A 225 5.14 4.12 -15.14
CA PHE A 225 4.82 4.75 -13.86
C PHE A 225 5.48 6.13 -13.70
N LYS A 226 6.63 6.35 -14.33
CA LYS A 226 7.24 7.68 -14.40
C LYS A 226 6.28 8.68 -15.06
N ARG A 227 5.71 8.34 -16.23
CA ARG A 227 4.72 9.19 -16.91
C ARG A 227 3.49 9.39 -16.04
N LYS A 228 2.96 8.35 -15.40
CA LYS A 228 1.79 8.45 -14.51
C LYS A 228 2.02 9.36 -13.31
N LEU A 229 3.20 9.34 -12.73
CA LEU A 229 3.53 10.23 -11.64
C LEU A 229 3.60 11.69 -12.12
N LEU A 230 4.20 11.94 -13.28
CA LEU A 230 4.29 13.28 -13.87
C LEU A 230 2.92 13.85 -14.26
N GLU A 231 1.98 13.02 -14.74
CA GLU A 231 0.58 13.42 -14.98
C GLU A 231 -0.13 13.91 -13.71
N ILE A 232 0.26 13.38 -12.54
CA ILE A 232 -0.33 13.73 -11.24
C ILE A 232 0.38 14.95 -10.62
N ASN A 233 1.71 14.97 -10.69
CA ASN A 233 2.54 15.99 -10.06
C ASN A 233 3.80 16.28 -10.86
N PRO A 234 3.79 17.34 -11.69
CA PRO A 234 4.93 17.72 -12.54
C PRO A 234 6.21 18.11 -11.76
N ILE A 235 6.12 18.44 -10.46
CA ILE A 235 7.29 18.79 -9.63
C ILE A 235 8.34 17.68 -9.58
N TYR A 236 7.94 16.46 -9.95
CA TYR A 236 8.83 15.31 -9.97
C TYR A 236 9.64 15.15 -11.28
N LYS A 237 9.57 16.09 -12.25
CA LYS A 237 10.19 15.95 -13.57
C LYS A 237 11.64 15.42 -13.50
N ASP A 238 12.48 16.05 -12.68
CA ASP A 238 13.91 15.70 -12.56
C ASP A 238 14.22 14.89 -11.28
N LYS A 239 13.20 14.41 -10.60
CA LYS A 239 13.31 13.69 -9.32
C LYS A 239 13.01 12.20 -9.45
N ILE A 240 12.48 11.75 -10.61
CA ILE A 240 12.07 10.36 -10.78
C ILE A 240 13.25 9.50 -11.24
N LEU A 241 13.47 8.41 -10.51
CA LEU A 241 14.38 7.34 -10.86
C LEU A 241 13.57 6.10 -11.22
N VAL A 242 14.00 5.37 -12.24
CA VAL A 242 13.33 4.13 -12.65
C VAL A 242 14.16 2.95 -12.21
N SER A 243 13.57 2.08 -11.39
CA SER A 243 14.20 0.84 -10.96
C SER A 243 13.16 -0.26 -10.81
N ASN A 244 13.39 -1.37 -11.48
CA ASN A 244 12.49 -2.52 -11.39
C ASN A 244 12.46 -3.05 -9.96
N PHE A 245 11.26 -3.11 -9.39
CA PHE A 245 11.01 -3.61 -8.03
C PHE A 245 11.39 -5.08 -7.82
N ARG A 246 11.38 -5.84 -8.90
CA ARG A 246 11.69 -7.27 -8.89
C ARG A 246 12.54 -7.57 -10.12
N LYS A 247 13.45 -8.52 -10.00
CA LYS A 247 13.98 -9.20 -11.19
C LYS A 247 12.81 -9.95 -11.82
N PHE A 248 12.06 -9.28 -12.70
CA PHE A 248 10.88 -9.84 -13.32
C PHE A 248 11.24 -11.05 -14.15
N LYS A 249 11.03 -12.24 -13.60
CA LYS A 249 10.89 -13.43 -14.41
C LYS A 249 9.43 -13.50 -14.85
N LEU A 250 9.20 -13.37 -16.15
CA LEU A 250 7.92 -13.73 -16.73
C LEU A 250 7.68 -15.21 -16.40
N ILE A 251 6.75 -15.49 -15.52
CA ILE A 251 6.36 -16.87 -15.21
C ILE A 251 5.43 -17.32 -16.34
N ARG A 252 5.97 -18.02 -17.30
CA ARG A 252 5.14 -18.64 -18.35
C ARG A 252 4.31 -19.76 -17.74
N ASN A 253 3.02 -19.63 -17.84
CA ASN A 253 2.09 -20.68 -17.44
C ASN A 253 1.59 -21.42 -18.69
N ASN A 254 1.89 -22.69 -18.83
CA ASN A 254 1.32 -23.54 -19.88
C ASN A 254 -0.14 -23.87 -19.52
N PHE A 255 -1.08 -23.13 -20.09
CA PHE A 255 -2.50 -23.32 -19.83
C PHE A 255 -3.13 -24.29 -20.84
N LYS A 256 -3.99 -25.19 -20.34
CA LYS A 256 -4.94 -25.90 -21.19
C LYS A 256 -5.98 -24.90 -21.70
N ALA A 257 -6.10 -24.73 -23.01
CA ALA A 257 -6.95 -23.74 -23.67
C ALA A 257 -8.46 -23.87 -23.31
N ASN A 258 -8.89 -25.03 -22.82
CA ASN A 258 -10.29 -25.33 -22.59
C ASN A 258 -10.78 -25.13 -21.15
N GLN A 259 -9.95 -24.62 -20.23
CA GLN A 259 -10.32 -24.38 -18.83
C GLN A 259 -10.01 -22.94 -18.41
N VAL A 260 -11.02 -22.25 -17.86
CA VAL A 260 -10.87 -20.94 -17.22
C VAL A 260 -10.49 -21.15 -15.76
N ARG A 261 -9.34 -20.63 -15.35
CA ARG A 261 -8.84 -20.67 -13.96
C ARG A 261 -8.64 -19.25 -13.46
N ILE A 262 -9.47 -18.84 -12.54
CA ILE A 262 -9.52 -17.47 -12.03
C ILE A 262 -8.85 -17.41 -10.67
N LEU A 263 -7.92 -16.47 -10.49
CA LEU A 263 -7.48 -16.04 -9.18
C LEU A 263 -8.13 -14.70 -8.87
N TYR A 264 -9.09 -14.72 -7.96
CA TYR A 264 -9.83 -13.53 -7.54
C TYR A 264 -9.13 -12.85 -6.36
N PHE A 265 -8.86 -11.56 -6.49
CA PHE A 265 -8.25 -10.74 -5.44
C PHE A 265 -9.34 -9.89 -4.77
N LEU A 266 -9.61 -10.15 -3.51
CA LEU A 266 -10.52 -9.32 -2.75
C LEU A 266 -9.95 -7.91 -2.56
N ASP A 267 -10.87 -6.95 -2.61
CA ASP A 267 -10.58 -5.56 -2.27
C ASP A 267 -11.22 -5.21 -0.93
N THR A 268 -10.55 -4.42 -0.11
CA THR A 268 -11.06 -3.92 1.18
C THR A 268 -12.33 -3.09 1.05
N MET A 269 -12.65 -2.61 -0.14
CA MET A 269 -13.79 -1.76 -0.44
C MET A 269 -14.76 -2.42 -1.43
N MET A 270 -14.78 -3.72 -1.43
CA MET A 270 -15.61 -4.53 -2.30
C MET A 270 -17.10 -4.35 -1.98
N ASP A 271 -17.91 -4.25 -3.03
CA ASP A 271 -19.36 -4.44 -2.94
C ASP A 271 -19.62 -5.97 -2.98
N ALA A 272 -19.65 -6.60 -1.81
CA ALA A 272 -19.76 -8.05 -1.69
C ALA A 272 -20.98 -8.62 -2.41
N SER A 273 -22.15 -7.99 -2.29
CA SER A 273 -23.38 -8.45 -2.94
C SER A 273 -23.25 -8.47 -4.46
N ARG A 274 -22.59 -7.47 -5.02
CA ARG A 274 -22.37 -7.38 -6.46
C ARG A 274 -21.37 -8.41 -6.94
N VAL A 275 -20.29 -8.64 -6.19
CA VAL A 275 -19.31 -9.69 -6.51
C VAL A 275 -19.97 -11.05 -6.47
N ILE A 276 -20.75 -11.34 -5.44
CA ILE A 276 -21.54 -12.58 -5.33
C ILE A 276 -22.44 -12.75 -6.57
N SER A 277 -23.13 -11.70 -7.01
CA SER A 277 -24.00 -11.79 -8.20
C SER A 277 -23.24 -12.13 -9.50
N TYR A 278 -21.94 -11.84 -9.59
CA TYR A 278 -21.10 -12.29 -10.70
C TYR A 278 -20.67 -13.74 -10.54
N LEU A 279 -20.33 -14.14 -9.31
CA LEU A 279 -19.89 -15.51 -9.02
C LEU A 279 -21.03 -16.51 -9.24
N GLU A 280 -22.27 -16.15 -8.87
CA GLU A 280 -23.46 -16.96 -9.12
C GLU A 280 -23.64 -17.33 -10.60
N GLN A 281 -23.27 -16.47 -11.54
CA GLN A 281 -23.39 -16.73 -12.98
C GLN A 281 -22.41 -17.80 -13.50
N ILE A 282 -21.35 -18.12 -12.75
CA ILE A 282 -20.27 -18.98 -13.21
C ILE A 282 -19.98 -20.16 -12.28
N LYS A 283 -20.55 -20.20 -11.07
CA LYS A 283 -20.24 -21.23 -10.05
C LYS A 283 -20.60 -22.66 -10.50
N THR A 284 -21.61 -22.82 -11.32
CA THR A 284 -22.09 -24.13 -11.82
C THR A 284 -21.32 -24.63 -13.05
N ASN A 285 -20.52 -23.77 -13.68
CA ASN A 285 -19.79 -24.12 -14.88
C ASN A 285 -18.51 -24.91 -14.54
N LYS A 286 -18.53 -26.23 -14.74
CA LYS A 286 -17.41 -27.15 -14.46
C LYS A 286 -16.10 -26.79 -15.17
N LYS A 287 -16.15 -26.03 -16.28
CA LYS A 287 -14.97 -25.56 -17.01
C LYS A 287 -14.34 -24.30 -16.41
N ILE A 288 -14.96 -23.72 -15.37
CA ILE A 288 -14.47 -22.50 -14.67
C ILE A 288 -14.10 -22.86 -13.24
N LYS A 289 -12.83 -22.67 -12.88
CA LYS A 289 -12.35 -22.85 -11.51
C LYS A 289 -11.97 -21.50 -10.92
N ILE A 290 -12.43 -21.20 -9.71
CA ILE A 290 -12.19 -19.93 -9.02
C ILE A 290 -11.46 -20.19 -7.71
N PHE A 291 -10.38 -19.46 -7.50
CA PHE A 291 -9.59 -19.44 -6.27
C PHE A 291 -9.59 -18.02 -5.73
N PHE A 292 -9.75 -17.85 -4.43
CA PHE A 292 -9.77 -16.53 -3.81
C PHE A 292 -8.50 -16.27 -3.04
N ARG A 293 -7.95 -15.08 -3.22
CA ARG A 293 -6.84 -14.58 -2.42
C ARG A 293 -7.30 -13.42 -1.56
N LEU A 294 -7.36 -13.69 -0.26
CA LEU A 294 -7.79 -12.74 0.76
C LEU A 294 -6.58 -11.99 1.32
N LYS A 295 -6.76 -10.75 1.73
CA LYS A 295 -5.81 -10.06 2.59
C LYS A 295 -6.17 -10.37 4.06
N SER A 296 -5.18 -10.36 4.95
CA SER A 296 -5.36 -10.70 6.38
C SER A 296 -6.48 -9.90 7.07
N ASN A 297 -6.69 -8.66 6.66
CA ASN A 297 -7.73 -7.77 7.19
C ASN A 297 -9.11 -7.92 6.52
N GLN A 298 -9.27 -8.86 5.59
CA GLN A 298 -10.53 -9.08 4.85
C GLN A 298 -11.28 -10.34 5.30
N ILE A 299 -10.66 -11.12 6.16
CA ILE A 299 -11.27 -12.31 6.76
C ILE A 299 -12.46 -11.91 7.68
N ASP A 300 -12.50 -10.65 8.08
CA ASP A 300 -13.56 -10.12 8.95
C ASP A 300 -14.87 -9.79 8.21
N ASP A 301 -14.92 -9.88 6.88
CA ASP A 301 -16.19 -9.79 6.14
C ASP A 301 -16.95 -11.12 6.22
N LYS A 302 -17.61 -11.35 7.36
CA LYS A 302 -18.35 -12.57 7.67
C LYS A 302 -19.35 -12.94 6.58
N TYR A 303 -20.00 -11.97 5.98
CA TYR A 303 -21.01 -12.22 4.92
C TYR A 303 -20.38 -12.87 3.69
N PHE A 304 -19.26 -12.31 3.21
CA PHE A 304 -18.57 -12.86 2.03
C PHE A 304 -17.87 -14.19 2.32
N ILE A 305 -17.25 -14.33 3.49
CA ILE A 305 -16.61 -15.58 3.92
C ILE A 305 -17.64 -16.71 4.05
N ASN A 306 -18.79 -16.43 4.65
CA ASN A 306 -19.88 -17.43 4.75
C ASN A 306 -20.36 -17.86 3.36
N TYR A 307 -20.45 -16.92 2.41
CA TYR A 307 -20.79 -17.25 1.02
C TYR A 307 -19.75 -18.17 0.38
N LEU A 308 -18.44 -17.89 0.57
CA LEU A 308 -17.37 -18.73 0.04
C LEU A 308 -17.41 -20.15 0.61
N ASN A 309 -17.59 -20.28 1.94
CA ASN A 309 -17.68 -21.56 2.62
C ASN A 309 -18.91 -22.37 2.16
N LYS A 310 -20.09 -21.73 2.10
CA LYS A 310 -21.35 -22.38 1.67
C LYS A 310 -21.24 -22.96 0.23
N ASN A 311 -20.45 -22.32 -0.63
CA ASN A 311 -20.26 -22.75 -2.01
C ASN A 311 -18.96 -23.55 -2.24
N ASN A 312 -18.28 -23.97 -1.18
CA ASN A 312 -17.03 -24.75 -1.22
C ASN A 312 -15.91 -24.11 -2.07
N PHE A 313 -15.84 -22.77 -2.08
CA PHE A 313 -14.77 -22.09 -2.79
C PHE A 313 -13.44 -22.16 -2.03
N THR A 314 -12.38 -22.46 -2.77
CA THR A 314 -11.02 -22.45 -2.20
C THR A 314 -10.50 -21.04 -2.04
N PHE A 315 -10.00 -20.70 -0.86
CA PHE A 315 -9.36 -19.41 -0.60
C PHE A 315 -8.07 -19.53 0.21
N THR A 316 -7.17 -18.56 0.05
CA THR A 316 -5.91 -18.45 0.78
C THR A 316 -5.63 -17.03 1.24
N ASN A 317 -5.01 -16.88 2.41
CA ASN A 317 -4.62 -15.58 2.98
C ASN A 317 -3.15 -15.51 3.42
N LYS A 318 -2.47 -16.64 3.48
CA LYS A 318 -1.11 -16.78 4.07
C LYS A 318 -0.02 -16.97 3.02
N GLU A 319 -0.35 -17.49 1.85
CA GLU A 319 0.64 -17.77 0.80
C GLU A 319 1.09 -16.49 0.08
N ASN A 320 2.35 -16.42 -0.35
CA ASN A 320 2.77 -15.35 -1.25
C ASN A 320 2.15 -15.55 -2.64
N LEU A 321 2.07 -14.47 -3.44
CA LEU A 321 1.41 -14.50 -4.74
C LEU A 321 2.04 -15.51 -5.70
N GLU A 322 3.36 -15.62 -5.72
CA GLU A 322 4.07 -16.54 -6.61
C GLU A 322 3.75 -18.01 -6.30
N LYS A 323 3.73 -18.38 -5.00
CA LYS A 323 3.33 -19.73 -4.57
C LYS A 323 1.88 -20.02 -4.94
N THR A 324 0.98 -19.07 -4.73
CA THR A 324 -0.44 -19.20 -5.11
C THR A 324 -0.59 -19.42 -6.61
N VAL A 325 0.15 -18.66 -7.44
CA VAL A 325 0.11 -18.81 -8.90
C VAL A 325 0.67 -20.15 -9.34
N LYS A 326 1.79 -20.59 -8.80
CA LYS A 326 2.38 -21.91 -9.10
C LYS A 326 1.44 -23.05 -8.75
N LYS A 327 0.76 -22.97 -7.60
CA LYS A 327 -0.18 -23.98 -7.10
C LYS A 327 -1.45 -24.07 -7.95
N HIS A 328 -2.08 -22.94 -8.19
CA HIS A 328 -3.40 -22.89 -8.83
C HIS A 328 -3.36 -22.67 -10.34
N LYS A 329 -2.22 -22.27 -10.89
CA LYS A 329 -1.99 -22.01 -12.33
C LYS A 329 -3.15 -21.20 -12.96
N PRO A 330 -3.50 -20.02 -12.46
CA PRO A 330 -4.57 -19.20 -13.01
C PRO A 330 -4.20 -18.69 -14.41
N ASN A 331 -5.20 -18.52 -15.29
CA ASN A 331 -5.06 -17.80 -16.55
C ASN A 331 -5.71 -16.42 -16.53
N ILE A 332 -6.52 -16.16 -15.49
CA ILE A 332 -7.17 -14.88 -15.26
C ILE A 332 -6.89 -14.40 -13.83
N PHE A 333 -6.47 -13.15 -13.70
CA PHE A 333 -6.53 -12.40 -12.45
C PHE A 333 -7.75 -11.50 -12.48
N MET A 334 -8.61 -11.63 -11.47
CA MET A 334 -9.87 -10.90 -11.40
C MET A 334 -9.94 -10.07 -10.13
N ALA A 335 -10.42 -8.85 -10.23
CA ALA A 335 -10.62 -7.96 -9.09
C ALA A 335 -11.59 -6.83 -9.42
N THR A 336 -12.05 -6.13 -8.39
CA THR A 336 -12.80 -4.87 -8.51
C THR A 336 -11.88 -3.66 -8.46
N ASN A 337 -10.80 -3.73 -7.68
CA ASN A 337 -9.76 -2.70 -7.58
C ASN A 337 -8.52 -3.27 -6.91
N SER A 338 -7.58 -3.77 -7.68
CA SER A 338 -6.33 -4.33 -7.14
C SER A 338 -5.14 -4.05 -8.03
N ASN A 339 -3.96 -3.87 -7.42
CA ASN A 339 -2.69 -3.81 -8.16
C ASN A 339 -2.39 -5.12 -8.89
N ALA A 340 -2.92 -6.25 -8.40
CA ALA A 340 -2.78 -7.54 -9.04
C ALA A 340 -3.26 -7.55 -10.50
N LEU A 341 -4.20 -6.66 -10.87
CA LEU A 341 -4.64 -6.51 -12.26
C LEU A 341 -3.50 -6.10 -13.20
N ILE A 342 -2.59 -5.26 -12.75
CA ILE A 342 -1.40 -4.89 -13.55
C ILE A 342 -0.31 -5.93 -13.38
N GLU A 343 -0.15 -6.49 -12.18
CA GLU A 343 0.83 -7.54 -11.90
C GLU A 343 0.51 -8.86 -12.63
N SER A 344 -0.75 -9.06 -13.08
CA SER A 344 -1.17 -10.26 -13.81
C SER A 344 -0.27 -10.58 -15.01
N TYR A 345 0.19 -9.54 -15.70
CA TYR A 345 1.08 -9.69 -16.86
C TYR A 345 2.46 -10.27 -16.52
N LEU A 346 2.91 -10.14 -15.26
CA LEU A 346 4.15 -10.76 -14.77
C LEU A 346 4.01 -12.29 -14.62
N TYR A 347 2.76 -12.75 -14.50
CA TYR A 347 2.40 -14.15 -14.30
C TYR A 347 1.73 -14.77 -15.54
N ASP A 348 1.86 -14.11 -16.68
CA ASP A 348 1.21 -14.52 -17.92
C ASP A 348 -0.32 -14.71 -17.82
N CYS A 349 -0.96 -13.95 -16.92
CA CYS A 349 -2.41 -13.97 -16.70
C CYS A 349 -3.08 -12.75 -17.35
N LEU A 350 -4.37 -12.92 -17.73
CA LEU A 350 -5.20 -11.83 -18.24
C LEU A 350 -5.91 -11.12 -17.08
N PRO A 351 -5.86 -9.80 -16.99
CA PRO A 351 -6.58 -9.06 -15.97
C PRO A 351 -8.04 -8.84 -16.35
N VAL A 352 -8.94 -9.20 -15.45
CA VAL A 352 -10.37 -8.91 -15.55
C VAL A 352 -10.78 -7.97 -14.44
N LEU A 353 -11.29 -6.80 -14.81
CA LEU A 353 -11.85 -5.83 -13.91
C LEU A 353 -13.37 -5.98 -13.89
N LEU A 354 -13.93 -6.27 -12.73
CA LEU A 354 -15.38 -6.31 -12.52
C LEU A 354 -15.93 -4.91 -12.24
N LYS A 355 -17.03 -4.56 -12.90
CA LYS A 355 -17.73 -3.30 -12.64
C LYS A 355 -18.29 -3.25 -11.22
N THR A 356 -17.92 -2.21 -10.50
CA THR A 356 -18.52 -1.88 -9.20
C THR A 356 -19.03 -0.43 -9.23
N LYS A 357 -19.65 0.02 -8.14
CA LYS A 357 -20.05 1.43 -7.98
C LYS A 357 -18.88 2.40 -7.92
N ASN A 358 -17.65 1.89 -7.90
CA ASN A 358 -16.43 2.66 -7.63
C ASN A 358 -15.57 2.83 -8.88
N ASP A 359 -15.19 4.06 -9.19
CA ASP A 359 -14.38 4.45 -10.34
C ASP A 359 -12.86 4.31 -10.12
N TYR A 360 -12.40 3.56 -9.12
CA TYR A 360 -10.97 3.53 -8.76
C TYR A 360 -10.04 3.00 -9.84
N SER A 361 -10.58 2.20 -10.74
CA SER A 361 -9.79 1.55 -11.78
C SER A 361 -10.21 2.01 -13.18
N PHE A 362 -10.92 3.13 -13.28
CA PHE A 362 -11.36 3.67 -14.58
C PHE A 362 -10.20 4.03 -15.49
N ASP A 363 -9.09 4.47 -14.93
CA ASP A 363 -7.83 4.71 -15.64
C ASP A 363 -7.33 3.46 -16.37
N LEU A 364 -7.46 2.27 -15.77
CA LEU A 364 -7.07 1.01 -16.38
C LEU A 364 -7.93 0.65 -17.61
N ILE A 365 -9.22 1.00 -17.55
CA ILE A 365 -10.14 0.80 -18.67
C ILE A 365 -9.79 1.76 -19.81
N LYS A 366 -9.63 3.05 -19.50
CA LYS A 366 -9.29 4.09 -20.46
C LYS A 366 -7.99 3.81 -21.23
N GLU A 367 -7.03 3.18 -20.57
CA GLU A 367 -5.75 2.82 -21.14
C GLU A 367 -5.70 1.43 -21.78
N ASN A 368 -6.84 0.73 -21.83
CA ASN A 368 -6.96 -0.64 -22.34
C ASN A 368 -5.99 -1.64 -21.66
N LEU A 369 -5.80 -1.48 -20.34
CA LEU A 369 -4.89 -2.33 -19.56
C LEU A 369 -5.61 -3.51 -18.90
N VAL A 370 -6.93 -3.59 -18.98
CA VAL A 370 -7.75 -4.64 -18.37
C VAL A 370 -8.93 -4.98 -19.28
N PHE A 371 -9.39 -6.22 -19.19
CA PHE A 371 -10.68 -6.61 -19.74
C PHE A 371 -11.77 -6.25 -18.76
N TYR A 372 -12.68 -5.38 -19.18
CA TYR A 372 -13.73 -4.86 -18.32
C TYR A 372 -15.02 -5.64 -18.51
N TYR A 373 -15.57 -6.14 -17.42
CA TYR A 373 -16.87 -6.79 -17.41
C TYR A 373 -17.95 -5.90 -16.78
N SER A 374 -18.97 -5.59 -17.56
CA SER A 374 -20.23 -4.96 -17.12
C SER A 374 -21.38 -5.95 -17.31
N LYS A 375 -22.37 -5.93 -16.41
CA LYS A 375 -23.46 -6.92 -16.32
C LYS A 375 -24.25 -7.26 -17.61
N ASN A 376 -24.02 -6.57 -18.71
CA ASN A 376 -24.82 -6.64 -19.94
C ASN A 376 -24.46 -7.82 -20.87
N LYS A 377 -23.58 -8.74 -20.45
CA LYS A 377 -23.13 -9.89 -21.26
C LYS A 377 -23.13 -11.15 -20.41
N ASN A 378 -23.30 -12.32 -21.05
CA ASN A 378 -23.09 -13.59 -20.38
C ASN A 378 -21.64 -13.70 -19.89
N PHE A 379 -21.45 -13.81 -18.57
CA PHE A 379 -20.13 -13.75 -17.94
C PHE A 379 -19.26 -14.94 -18.33
N SER A 380 -19.80 -16.13 -18.39
CA SER A 380 -19.09 -17.32 -18.82
C SER A 380 -18.57 -17.16 -20.26
N LYS A 381 -19.44 -16.74 -21.20
CA LYS A 381 -19.06 -16.47 -22.60
C LYS A 381 -17.94 -15.43 -22.71
N PHE A 382 -18.05 -14.34 -21.92
CA PHE A 382 -17.02 -13.30 -21.86
C PHE A 382 -15.66 -13.87 -21.43
N LEU A 383 -15.63 -14.70 -20.39
CA LEU A 383 -14.38 -15.29 -19.88
C LEU A 383 -13.71 -16.20 -20.92
N PHE A 384 -14.48 -17.03 -21.62
CA PHE A 384 -13.95 -17.86 -22.70
C PHE A 384 -13.45 -17.05 -23.91
N GLN A 385 -14.10 -15.96 -24.24
CA GLN A 385 -13.64 -15.07 -25.32
C GLN A 385 -12.28 -14.42 -25.01
N ILE A 386 -12.05 -14.01 -23.77
CA ILE A 386 -10.81 -13.31 -23.42
C ILE A 386 -9.61 -14.25 -23.33
N ILE A 387 -9.75 -15.51 -22.88
CA ILE A 387 -8.59 -16.43 -22.77
C ILE A 387 -7.94 -16.72 -24.11
N ASN A 388 -8.67 -16.55 -25.21
CA ASN A 388 -8.15 -16.70 -26.58
C ASN A 388 -7.33 -15.50 -27.06
N LYS A 389 -7.33 -14.37 -26.33
CA LYS A 389 -6.61 -13.14 -26.71
C LYS A 389 -5.17 -13.09 -26.19
N LYS A 390 -4.40 -14.15 -26.41
CA LYS A 390 -3.03 -14.30 -25.87
C LYS A 390 -2.05 -13.22 -26.33
N ASN A 391 -2.15 -12.76 -27.57
CA ASN A 391 -1.21 -11.81 -28.18
C ASN A 391 -1.21 -10.42 -27.51
N ILE A 392 -2.30 -10.03 -26.85
CA ILE A 392 -2.43 -8.74 -26.16
C ILE A 392 -1.55 -8.67 -24.92
N LYS A 393 -1.33 -9.80 -24.23
CA LYS A 393 -0.57 -9.84 -22.97
C LYS A 393 0.84 -9.27 -23.12
N TYR A 394 1.57 -9.74 -24.13
CA TYR A 394 2.97 -9.34 -24.33
C TYR A 394 3.11 -7.88 -24.71
N LYS A 395 2.20 -7.35 -25.53
CA LYS A 395 2.17 -5.92 -25.88
C LYS A 395 1.98 -5.03 -24.64
N ILE A 396 1.03 -5.41 -23.76
CA ILE A 396 0.77 -4.65 -22.54
C ILE A 396 1.88 -4.83 -21.51
N PHE A 397 2.43 -6.06 -21.38
CA PHE A 397 3.59 -6.31 -20.54
C PHE A 397 4.75 -5.38 -20.93
N LYS A 398 5.11 -5.28 -22.22
CA LYS A 398 6.14 -4.36 -22.69
C LYS A 398 5.83 -2.91 -22.34
N LYS A 399 4.58 -2.48 -22.52
CA LYS A 399 4.13 -1.10 -22.23
C LYS A 399 4.30 -0.73 -20.77
N ILE A 400 4.00 -1.66 -19.84
CA ILE A 400 3.96 -1.37 -18.41
C ILE A 400 5.30 -1.64 -17.72
N TRP A 401 5.98 -2.75 -18.08
CA TRP A 401 7.06 -3.31 -17.28
C TRP A 401 8.45 -3.16 -17.90
N LEU A 402 8.56 -3.12 -19.22
CA LEU A 402 9.84 -2.89 -19.84
C LEU A 402 10.17 -1.39 -19.88
N SER A 403 11.37 -1.06 -19.45
CA SER A 403 11.84 0.31 -19.35
C SER A 403 13.24 0.43 -19.93
N LYS A 404 13.45 1.46 -20.75
CA LYS A 404 14.76 1.81 -21.31
C LYS A 404 15.67 2.44 -20.26
N SER A 405 15.08 3.18 -19.32
CA SER A 405 15.80 3.95 -18.30
C SER A 405 15.98 3.18 -16.98
N ASN A 406 15.87 1.85 -17.00
CA ASN A 406 15.97 1.03 -15.81
C ASN A 406 17.37 1.09 -15.20
N GLN A 407 17.44 1.44 -13.91
CA GLN A 407 18.66 1.48 -13.12
C GLN A 407 18.63 0.38 -12.05
N ASN A 408 19.80 -0.15 -11.72
CA ASN A 408 19.91 -1.06 -10.58
C ASN A 408 19.68 -0.29 -9.28
N LEU A 409 18.82 -0.80 -8.41
CA LEU A 409 18.47 -0.17 -7.13
C LEU A 409 19.71 0.05 -6.25
N LYS A 410 20.63 -0.90 -6.20
CA LYS A 410 21.90 -0.79 -5.47
C LYS A 410 22.76 0.36 -6.01
N LYS A 411 22.83 0.55 -7.35
CA LYS A 411 23.53 1.68 -7.96
C LYS A 411 22.86 3.02 -7.61
N ILE A 412 21.53 3.06 -7.58
CA ILE A 412 20.79 4.25 -7.16
C ILE A 412 21.14 4.60 -5.72
N PHE A 413 21.07 3.64 -4.80
CA PHE A 413 21.40 3.89 -3.40
C PHE A 413 22.85 4.32 -3.23
N LYS A 414 23.81 3.64 -3.88
CA LYS A 414 25.24 4.05 -3.85
C LYS A 414 25.44 5.47 -4.37
N LYS A 415 24.75 5.89 -5.42
CA LYS A 415 24.84 7.25 -5.99
C LYS A 415 24.45 8.35 -5.00
N TYR A 416 23.57 8.05 -4.07
CA TYR A 416 23.08 8.98 -3.04
C TYR A 416 23.62 8.65 -1.64
N ASP A 417 24.70 7.85 -1.57
CA ASP A 417 25.40 7.44 -0.34
C ASP A 417 24.50 6.73 0.68
N PHE A 418 23.58 5.95 0.20
CA PHE A 418 22.74 5.09 1.03
C PHE A 418 23.39 3.75 1.30
#